data_d83253134662606312b49ee08f7c7fef
#
_entry.id   d83253134662606312b49ee08f7c7fef
#
_cell.length_a   1.000
_cell.length_b   1.000
_cell.length_c   1.000
_cell.angle_alpha   90.00
_cell.angle_beta   90.00
_cell.angle_gamma   90.00
#
_symmetry.space_group_name_H-M   'P 1'
#
loop_
_entity.id
_entity.type
_entity.pdbx_description
1 polymer ?
#
loop_
_entity_poly.entity_id
_entity_poly.type
_entity_poly.pdbx_seq_one_letter_code
_entity_poly.pdbx_strand_id
1 'polypeptide(L)'
;PAMQFFGKGDDEKAPAAPARATPPDNDDSMSLPLMFLNDGDEVAPVEPPKEEAPAQPAEEAGTAPAAPEAAPVEEAPVEEEKTPETPEQVGERLHQMGAALTLRCALGGILALVLLHFGLAAEGLVGPLGGLDPVTAPAAFYAADLLFLALALAVGWPVVRDGLKGLRGERPSMETMPAMAACAALLQAAVALLNAQNYQASSFTLLSGIAALGLFLALLGDRVLLASVQGGFKLAQAGPEHRGAFRAKDKDLIRILSKDMDEKDPWVLLSRPAEWDDAMVEQGFGPRACERRSRKTNYILLGAAVLAGLVFCVFGGGLNGGAAALTAVLCLGSPLSSTLIAGFASLRLQQTAAASGAVIPGWAAIEELGGVDTVQADADELFTPDSAMLEDIRIFKGGRIDRAILYSASVLSKCCNTLSGLFRQIIEDRTDILYPVKDLEVHRGLGFSAWCDNNRILIGTRAYMEKEEVPLPDEEYEAKHSKNGELQILYLAVSGSLHAMFVLRYVGGRNAARSLEPVSYTHLRAHETRSNL
;
A
#
# COMPACT_ATOMS: atom_id res chain seq x y z
N PRO A 1 9.51 -30.71 -11.51
CA PRO A 1 9.97 -31.58 -10.43
C PRO A 1 9.84 -30.82 -9.11
N ALA A 2 8.88 -31.31 -8.33
CA ALA A 2 8.58 -30.79 -7.00
C ALA A 2 9.63 -31.28 -6.01
N MET A 3 10.20 -30.38 -5.23
CA MET A 3 10.96 -30.72 -4.03
C MET A 3 9.98 -30.75 -2.85
N GLN A 4 9.73 -31.97 -2.36
CA GLN A 4 9.08 -32.22 -1.09
C GLN A 4 10.13 -32.23 0.01
N PHE A 5 9.93 -31.41 1.05
CA PHE A 5 10.68 -31.54 2.30
C PHE A 5 9.78 -32.20 3.34
N PHE A 6 10.15 -33.41 3.77
CA PHE A 6 9.60 -34.09 4.94
C PHE A 6 10.41 -33.65 6.17
N GLY A 7 9.78 -33.03 7.15
CA GLY A 7 10.28 -32.87 8.51
C GLY A 7 9.45 -33.75 9.44
N LYS A 8 10.13 -34.63 10.18
CA LYS A 8 9.58 -35.54 11.19
C LYS A 8 9.15 -34.75 12.42
N GLY A 9 7.95 -35.03 12.93
CA GLY A 9 7.44 -34.44 14.14
C GLY A 9 8.07 -35.03 15.39
N ASP A 10 8.21 -34.19 16.39
CA ASP A 10 8.30 -34.58 17.79
C ASP A 10 7.15 -33.92 18.56
N ASP A 11 6.41 -34.79 19.26
CA ASP A 11 5.29 -34.44 20.11
C ASP A 11 5.74 -33.61 21.30
N GLU A 12 5.36 -32.34 21.37
CA GLU A 12 5.44 -31.57 22.60
C GLU A 12 4.08 -30.93 22.91
N LYS A 13 3.56 -31.31 24.06
CA LYS A 13 2.26 -30.93 24.62
C LYS A 13 2.12 -29.42 24.73
N ALA A 14 1.10 -28.87 24.07
CA ALA A 14 0.64 -27.51 24.30
C ALA A 14 -0.05 -27.38 25.67
N PRO A 15 0.17 -26.28 26.41
CA PRO A 15 -0.53 -26.01 27.65
C PRO A 15 -1.99 -25.58 27.39
N ALA A 16 -2.87 -26.06 28.26
CA ALA A 16 -4.30 -25.86 28.21
C ALA A 16 -4.69 -24.37 28.24
N ALA A 17 -5.57 -23.98 27.31
CA ALA A 17 -6.19 -22.66 27.26
C ALA A 17 -7.14 -22.45 28.46
N PRO A 18 -7.25 -21.24 29.03
CA PRO A 18 -8.19 -20.95 30.12
C PRO A 18 -9.63 -20.97 29.62
N ALA A 19 -10.51 -21.47 30.49
CA ALA A 19 -11.92 -21.64 30.25
C ALA A 19 -12.63 -20.34 29.84
N ARG A 20 -13.37 -20.43 28.76
CA ARG A 20 -14.22 -19.37 28.19
C ARG A 20 -15.43 -19.19 29.07
N ALA A 21 -15.62 -18.00 29.62
CA ALA A 21 -16.86 -17.61 30.26
C ALA A 21 -17.96 -17.46 29.22
N THR A 22 -19.10 -18.09 29.43
CA THR A 22 -20.33 -17.92 28.64
C THR A 22 -20.91 -16.54 28.90
N PRO A 23 -21.24 -15.76 27.84
CA PRO A 23 -21.99 -14.52 27.99
C PRO A 23 -23.46 -14.83 28.26
N PRO A 24 -24.20 -13.98 29.00
CA PRO A 24 -25.60 -14.16 29.27
C PRO A 24 -26.44 -13.93 28.02
N ASP A 25 -27.48 -14.77 27.85
CA ASP A 25 -28.54 -14.60 26.89
C ASP A 25 -29.24 -13.25 27.09
N ASN A 26 -29.13 -12.34 26.12
CA ASN A 26 -30.03 -11.22 25.98
C ASN A 26 -30.66 -11.32 24.58
N ASP A 27 -31.86 -11.89 24.58
CA ASP A 27 -32.87 -11.74 23.56
C ASP A 27 -33.39 -10.30 23.59
N ASP A 28 -32.76 -9.43 22.78
CA ASP A 28 -33.36 -8.19 22.33
C ASP A 28 -32.99 -7.98 20.89
N SER A 29 -33.87 -8.47 20.02
CA SER A 29 -33.87 -8.17 18.60
C SER A 29 -34.19 -6.68 18.38
N MET A 30 -33.18 -5.81 18.47
CA MET A 30 -33.28 -4.43 18.06
C MET A 30 -32.94 -4.34 16.57
N SER A 31 -33.98 -4.32 15.73
CA SER A 31 -33.91 -3.93 14.34
C SER A 31 -33.48 -2.48 14.27
N LEU A 32 -32.25 -2.23 13.84
CA LEU A 32 -31.75 -0.89 13.53
C LEU A 32 -32.27 -0.44 12.17
N PRO A 33 -32.91 0.73 12.07
CA PRO A 33 -33.35 1.27 10.80
C PRO A 33 -32.14 1.79 10.02
N LEU A 34 -31.97 1.30 8.80
CA LEU A 34 -31.10 1.91 7.78
C LEU A 34 -31.60 3.35 7.51
N MET A 35 -30.87 4.33 8.02
CA MET A 35 -31.10 5.73 7.69
C MET A 35 -30.56 6.00 6.29
N PHE A 36 -31.44 5.86 5.31
CA PHE A 36 -31.26 6.53 4.03
C PHE A 36 -31.93 7.88 4.13
N LEU A 37 -31.27 8.90 3.57
CA LEU A 37 -31.81 10.25 3.40
C LEU A 37 -33.27 10.19 2.95
N ASN A 38 -34.13 10.68 3.78
CA ASN A 38 -35.54 10.85 3.48
C ASN A 38 -35.65 12.11 2.61
N ASP A 39 -35.82 11.94 1.31
CA ASP A 39 -36.28 13.01 0.42
C ASP A 39 -37.74 13.32 0.72
N GLY A 40 -37.97 14.23 1.66
CA GLY A 40 -39.31 14.56 2.06
C GLY A 40 -39.44 15.73 3.02
N ASP A 41 -38.44 16.58 3.14
CA ASP A 41 -38.63 17.91 3.75
C ASP A 41 -38.60 18.96 2.65
N GLU A 42 -39.77 19.54 2.41
CA GLU A 42 -39.97 20.74 1.59
C GLU A 42 -39.06 21.85 2.11
N VAL A 43 -37.98 22.09 1.39
CA VAL A 43 -37.13 23.27 1.59
C VAL A 43 -37.86 24.42 0.91
N ALA A 44 -38.35 25.38 1.69
CA ALA A 44 -38.87 26.65 1.21
C ALA A 44 -37.84 27.32 0.29
N PRO A 45 -38.29 28.00 -0.78
CA PRO A 45 -37.37 28.61 -1.73
C PRO A 45 -36.56 29.72 -1.06
N VAL A 46 -35.26 29.56 -1.04
CA VAL A 46 -34.32 30.61 -0.68
C VAL A 46 -34.21 31.57 -1.85
N GLU A 47 -34.61 32.80 -1.64
CA GLU A 47 -34.42 33.90 -2.61
C GLU A 47 -32.93 34.09 -2.91
N PRO A 48 -32.57 34.37 -4.17
CA PRO A 48 -31.16 34.63 -4.54
C PRO A 48 -30.70 35.96 -3.93
N PRO A 49 -29.42 36.06 -3.54
CA PRO A 49 -28.85 37.31 -3.01
C PRO A 49 -28.87 38.39 -4.09
N LYS A 50 -29.39 39.56 -3.76
CA LYS A 50 -29.36 40.74 -4.61
C LYS A 50 -27.91 41.16 -4.87
N GLU A 51 -27.65 41.31 -6.15
CA GLU A 51 -26.48 41.96 -6.74
C GLU A 51 -26.41 43.42 -6.28
N GLU A 52 -25.47 43.79 -5.42
CA GLU A 52 -25.16 45.19 -5.10
C GLU A 52 -24.16 45.74 -6.13
N ALA A 53 -24.60 46.78 -6.81
CA ALA A 53 -23.84 47.56 -7.77
C ALA A 53 -22.76 48.42 -7.08
N PRO A 54 -21.67 48.80 -7.80
CA PRO A 54 -20.51 49.47 -7.21
C PRO A 54 -20.77 50.94 -6.95
N ALA A 55 -20.50 51.38 -5.73
CA ALA A 55 -20.47 52.78 -5.36
C ALA A 55 -19.10 53.41 -5.62
N GLN A 56 -19.09 54.56 -6.26
CA GLN A 56 -17.95 55.42 -6.56
C GLN A 56 -17.44 56.19 -5.32
N PRO A 57 -16.22 56.75 -5.39
CA PRO A 57 -15.47 57.20 -4.24
C PRO A 57 -15.83 58.62 -3.80
N ALA A 58 -15.78 58.86 -2.50
CA ALA A 58 -15.74 60.21 -1.94
C ALA A 58 -14.41 60.44 -1.19
N GLU A 59 -13.73 61.49 -1.59
CA GLU A 59 -12.60 62.15 -0.93
C GLU A 59 -13.03 62.68 0.46
N GLU A 60 -12.16 62.64 1.44
CA GLU A 60 -11.57 63.77 2.18
C GLU A 60 -10.88 63.30 3.49
N ALA A 61 -9.62 63.58 3.54
CA ALA A 61 -8.82 64.25 4.57
C ALA A 61 -9.06 63.93 6.05
N GLY A 62 -8.00 63.41 6.71
CA GLY A 62 -7.87 63.36 8.16
C GLY A 62 -6.53 62.76 8.60
N THR A 63 -5.60 63.65 8.89
CA THR A 63 -4.22 63.46 9.35
C THR A 63 -4.07 62.64 10.63
N ALA A 64 -3.00 61.76 10.62
CA ALA A 64 -2.05 61.40 11.68
C ALA A 64 -2.38 60.20 12.61
N PRO A 65 -1.39 59.60 13.29
CA PRO A 65 0.06 59.63 13.16
C PRO A 65 0.72 58.26 12.91
N ALA A 66 2.00 58.30 12.56
CA ALA A 66 2.87 57.19 12.23
C ALA A 66 2.89 56.03 13.25
N ALA A 67 2.71 54.80 12.74
CA ALA A 67 3.08 53.57 13.41
C ALA A 67 4.45 53.09 12.89
N PRO A 68 5.23 52.37 13.70
CA PRO A 68 6.63 52.08 13.40
C PRO A 68 6.79 51.09 12.26
N GLU A 69 7.86 51.34 11.53
CA GLU A 69 8.42 50.58 10.42
C GLU A 69 8.46 49.08 10.73
N ALA A 70 7.62 48.29 10.03
CA ALA A 70 7.68 46.84 10.06
C ALA A 70 8.95 46.39 9.33
N ALA A 71 9.75 45.59 10.02
CA ALA A 71 10.90 44.89 9.44
C ALA A 71 10.48 44.10 8.17
N PRO A 72 11.38 43.95 7.19
CA PRO A 72 11.07 43.20 5.97
C PRO A 72 10.72 41.74 6.34
N VAL A 73 9.51 41.35 5.99
CA VAL A 73 9.09 39.93 5.98
C VAL A 73 9.97 39.24 4.94
N GLU A 74 10.87 38.41 5.43
CA GLU A 74 11.65 37.49 4.62
C GLU A 74 10.63 36.60 3.88
N GLU A 75 10.45 36.85 2.59
CA GLU A 75 9.62 36.02 1.72
C GLU A 75 10.17 34.59 1.81
N ALA A 76 9.36 33.69 2.34
CA ALA A 76 9.64 32.26 2.27
C ALA A 76 9.92 31.89 0.79
N PRO A 77 10.93 31.05 0.52
CA PRO A 77 11.24 30.66 -0.84
C PRO A 77 9.97 30.08 -1.48
N VAL A 78 9.54 30.70 -2.57
CA VAL A 78 8.49 30.19 -3.44
C VAL A 78 8.99 28.82 -3.89
N GLU A 79 8.38 27.75 -3.39
CA GLU A 79 8.58 26.42 -3.95
C GLU A 79 8.17 26.53 -5.43
N GLU A 80 9.15 26.43 -6.32
CA GLU A 80 8.91 26.32 -7.76
C GLU A 80 7.92 25.16 -7.95
N GLU A 81 6.71 25.45 -8.41
CA GLU A 81 5.74 24.46 -8.85
C GLU A 81 6.40 23.60 -9.93
N LYS A 82 6.91 22.45 -9.53
CA LYS A 82 7.46 21.46 -10.46
C LYS A 82 6.31 21.04 -11.38
N THR A 83 6.46 21.32 -12.66
CA THR A 83 5.56 20.75 -13.66
C THR A 83 5.54 19.23 -13.49
N PRO A 84 4.36 18.60 -13.39
CA PRO A 84 4.26 17.16 -13.19
C PRO A 84 5.02 16.42 -14.31
N GLU A 85 5.90 15.50 -13.92
CA GLU A 85 6.68 14.70 -14.87
C GLU A 85 5.74 13.74 -15.63
N THR A 86 5.97 13.59 -16.92
CA THR A 86 5.22 12.60 -17.70
C THR A 86 5.65 11.18 -17.31
N PRO A 87 4.76 10.17 -17.43
CA PRO A 87 5.10 8.78 -17.11
C PRO A 87 6.35 8.26 -17.84
N GLU A 88 6.58 8.72 -19.07
CA GLU A 88 7.76 8.36 -19.87
C GLU A 88 9.05 8.90 -19.25
N GLN A 89 9.05 10.16 -18.82
CA GLN A 89 10.20 10.80 -18.16
C GLN A 89 10.53 10.13 -16.83
N VAL A 90 9.51 9.80 -16.03
CA VAL A 90 9.67 9.04 -14.79
C VAL A 90 10.25 7.65 -15.06
N GLY A 91 9.75 6.96 -16.07
CA GLY A 91 10.26 5.65 -16.49
C GLY A 91 11.73 5.67 -16.87
N GLU A 92 12.13 6.67 -17.67
CA GLU A 92 13.53 6.86 -18.08
C GLU A 92 14.44 7.19 -16.89
N ARG A 93 14.00 8.09 -16.00
CA ARG A 93 14.69 8.41 -14.74
C ARG A 93 14.93 7.16 -13.87
N LEU A 94 13.90 6.34 -13.66
CA LEU A 94 14.01 5.10 -12.91
C LEU A 94 14.96 4.09 -13.57
N HIS A 95 14.97 4.02 -14.90
CA HIS A 95 15.88 3.16 -15.65
C HIS A 95 17.34 3.61 -15.50
N GLN A 96 17.61 4.91 -15.66
CA GLN A 96 18.95 5.50 -15.50
C GLN A 96 19.47 5.30 -14.07
N MET A 97 18.62 5.52 -13.04
CA MET A 97 18.96 5.22 -11.64
C MET A 97 19.32 3.75 -11.46
N GLY A 98 18.57 2.85 -12.09
CA GLY A 98 18.81 1.41 -12.03
C GLY A 98 20.16 0.99 -12.63
N ALA A 99 20.50 1.54 -13.79
CA ALA A 99 21.79 1.29 -14.44
C ALA A 99 22.96 1.80 -13.59
N ALA A 100 22.85 3.03 -13.07
CA ALA A 100 23.87 3.63 -12.21
C ALA A 100 24.09 2.83 -10.91
N LEU A 101 23.01 2.44 -10.23
CA LEU A 101 23.10 1.63 -9.01
C LEU A 101 23.67 0.23 -9.28
N THR A 102 23.31 -0.40 -10.40
CA THR A 102 23.86 -1.72 -10.78
C THR A 102 25.36 -1.65 -10.99
N LEU A 103 25.85 -0.62 -11.68
CA LEU A 103 27.30 -0.40 -11.86
C LEU A 103 28.01 -0.18 -10.52
N ARG A 104 27.43 0.68 -9.66
CA ARG A 104 27.99 0.94 -8.31
C ARG A 104 28.00 -0.31 -7.43
N CYS A 105 26.95 -1.15 -7.49
CA CYS A 105 26.94 -2.45 -6.80
C CYS A 105 28.05 -3.38 -7.30
N ALA A 106 28.26 -3.49 -8.60
CA ALA A 106 29.32 -4.31 -9.16
C ALA A 106 30.72 -3.84 -8.71
N LEU A 107 30.99 -2.55 -8.83
CA LEU A 107 32.28 -1.97 -8.40
C LEU A 107 32.46 -2.05 -6.88
N GLY A 108 31.42 -1.73 -6.11
CA GLY A 108 31.43 -1.79 -4.65
C GLY A 108 31.65 -3.22 -4.14
N GLY A 109 31.04 -4.22 -4.79
CA GLY A 109 31.25 -5.64 -4.46
C GLY A 109 32.69 -6.11 -4.71
N ILE A 110 33.29 -5.71 -5.85
CA ILE A 110 34.70 -6.03 -6.15
C ILE A 110 35.62 -5.38 -5.10
N LEU A 111 35.42 -4.09 -4.81
CA LEU A 111 36.22 -3.36 -3.83
C LEU A 111 36.07 -3.96 -2.41
N ALA A 112 34.86 -4.35 -2.02
CA ALA A 112 34.63 -5.01 -0.74
C ALA A 112 35.35 -6.34 -0.64
N LEU A 113 35.38 -7.15 -1.70
CA LEU A 113 36.15 -8.42 -1.73
C LEU A 113 37.66 -8.18 -1.64
N VAL A 114 38.15 -7.16 -2.37
CA VAL A 114 39.59 -6.80 -2.29
C VAL A 114 39.95 -6.34 -0.89
N LEU A 115 39.19 -5.46 -0.28
CA LEU A 115 39.43 -4.97 1.07
C LEU A 115 39.26 -6.05 2.13
N LEU A 116 38.31 -6.98 1.95
CA LEU A 116 38.20 -8.16 2.83
C LEU A 116 39.45 -9.05 2.76
N HIS A 117 39.99 -9.24 1.54
CA HIS A 117 41.25 -9.96 1.36
C HIS A 117 42.40 -9.23 2.07
N PHE A 118 42.48 -7.88 1.99
CA PHE A 118 43.48 -7.12 2.74
C PHE A 118 43.37 -7.32 4.26
N GLY A 119 42.15 -7.28 4.80
CA GLY A 119 41.90 -7.53 6.21
C GLY A 119 42.36 -8.94 6.65
N LEU A 120 42.03 -9.97 5.84
CA LEU A 120 42.47 -11.35 6.11
C LEU A 120 43.97 -11.55 5.93
N ALA A 121 44.59 -10.83 4.98
CA ALA A 121 46.04 -10.88 4.78
C ALA A 121 46.79 -10.19 5.93
N ALA A 122 46.23 -9.12 6.49
CA ALA A 122 46.79 -8.46 7.68
C ALA A 122 46.84 -9.40 8.91
N GLU A 123 45.87 -10.31 9.03
CA GLU A 123 45.81 -11.33 10.08
C GLU A 123 46.62 -12.59 9.73
N GLY A 124 47.25 -12.65 8.56
CA GLY A 124 48.02 -13.82 8.12
C GLY A 124 47.18 -15.05 7.74
N LEU A 125 45.83 -14.88 7.58
CA LEU A 125 44.92 -15.97 7.20
C LEU A 125 44.97 -16.29 5.71
N VAL A 126 45.39 -15.34 4.89
CA VAL A 126 45.53 -15.48 3.42
C VAL A 126 46.86 -14.88 2.98
N GLY A 127 47.39 -15.37 1.85
CA GLY A 127 48.61 -14.82 1.28
C GLY A 127 48.46 -13.40 0.76
N PRO A 128 49.55 -12.60 0.70
CA PRO A 128 49.52 -11.22 0.24
C PRO A 128 49.16 -11.11 -1.24
N LEU A 129 48.38 -10.10 -1.61
CA LEU A 129 47.98 -9.85 -2.97
C LEU A 129 49.04 -9.04 -3.72
N GLY A 130 49.54 -9.54 -4.86
CA GLY A 130 50.41 -8.76 -5.76
C GLY A 130 51.74 -8.29 -5.15
N GLY A 131 52.25 -8.97 -4.13
CA GLY A 131 53.49 -8.58 -3.47
C GLY A 131 53.36 -7.51 -2.39
N LEU A 132 52.13 -7.08 -2.09
CA LEU A 132 51.82 -6.18 -0.97
C LEU A 132 51.72 -7.00 0.32
N ASP A 133 52.88 -7.24 0.95
CA ASP A 133 52.95 -8.01 2.18
C ASP A 133 52.93 -7.06 3.39
N PRO A 134 52.02 -7.25 4.36
CA PRO A 134 51.94 -6.42 5.56
C PRO A 134 53.21 -6.50 6.42
N VAL A 135 54.01 -7.57 6.29
CA VAL A 135 55.25 -7.75 7.08
C VAL A 135 56.46 -7.09 6.43
N THR A 136 56.65 -7.30 5.12
CA THR A 136 57.83 -6.81 4.42
C THR A 136 57.71 -5.38 3.91
N ALA A 137 56.49 -4.94 3.58
CA ALA A 137 56.21 -3.61 3.04
C ALA A 137 54.95 -2.96 3.69
N PRO A 138 54.93 -2.76 5.02
CA PRO A 138 53.71 -2.32 5.73
C PRO A 138 53.16 -0.97 5.23
N ALA A 139 54.03 0.00 4.92
CA ALA A 139 53.57 1.31 4.42
C ALA A 139 52.86 1.21 3.07
N ALA A 140 53.35 0.38 2.15
CA ALA A 140 52.71 0.15 0.85
C ALA A 140 51.38 -0.60 1.01
N PHE A 141 51.33 -1.57 1.92
CA PHE A 141 50.12 -2.34 2.24
C PHE A 141 48.99 -1.44 2.77
N TYR A 142 49.24 -0.66 3.82
CA TYR A 142 48.25 0.25 4.41
C TYR A 142 47.89 1.43 3.49
N ALA A 143 48.81 1.89 2.64
CA ALA A 143 48.52 2.88 1.61
C ALA A 143 47.56 2.33 0.56
N ALA A 144 47.74 1.08 0.14
CA ALA A 144 46.83 0.42 -0.80
C ALA A 144 45.44 0.19 -0.17
N ASP A 145 45.37 -0.27 1.08
CA ASP A 145 44.10 -0.42 1.81
C ASP A 145 43.34 0.91 1.90
N LEU A 146 44.01 1.99 2.31
CA LEU A 146 43.46 3.33 2.38
C LEU A 146 42.93 3.79 1.01
N LEU A 147 43.69 3.55 -0.06
CA LEU A 147 43.32 3.93 -1.44
C LEU A 147 42.05 3.18 -1.90
N PHE A 148 42.02 1.85 -1.71
CA PHE A 148 40.88 1.03 -2.09
C PHE A 148 39.63 1.37 -1.25
N LEU A 149 39.81 1.69 0.04
CA LEU A 149 38.71 2.12 0.91
C LEU A 149 38.18 3.50 0.51
N ALA A 150 39.05 4.46 0.17
CA ALA A 150 38.65 5.75 -0.36
C ALA A 150 37.87 5.62 -1.68
N LEU A 151 38.29 4.68 -2.56
CA LEU A 151 37.58 4.36 -3.78
C LEU A 151 36.21 3.73 -3.50
N ALA A 152 36.13 2.83 -2.50
CA ALA A 152 34.85 2.25 -2.07
C ALA A 152 33.88 3.32 -1.52
N LEU A 153 34.37 4.30 -0.76
CA LEU A 153 33.57 5.44 -0.32
C LEU A 153 33.11 6.32 -1.52
N ALA A 154 33.96 6.54 -2.51
CA ALA A 154 33.60 7.30 -3.71
C ALA A 154 32.49 6.59 -4.53
N VAL A 155 32.59 5.27 -4.72
CA VAL A 155 31.55 4.46 -5.35
C VAL A 155 30.27 4.45 -4.51
N GLY A 156 30.37 4.29 -3.18
CA GLY A 156 29.31 4.31 -2.20
C GLY A 156 28.86 5.71 -1.78
N TRP A 157 29.29 6.77 -2.47
CA TRP A 157 29.03 8.16 -2.08
C TRP A 157 27.55 8.49 -1.82
N PRO A 158 26.57 7.99 -2.57
CA PRO A 158 25.16 8.22 -2.24
C PRO A 158 24.79 7.71 -0.82
N VAL A 159 25.19 6.49 -0.49
CA VAL A 159 24.96 5.90 0.84
C VAL A 159 25.63 6.73 1.93
N VAL A 160 26.88 7.14 1.71
CA VAL A 160 27.62 7.97 2.68
C VAL A 160 26.96 9.32 2.86
N ARG A 161 26.58 9.99 1.78
CA ARG A 161 25.90 11.30 1.82
C ARG A 161 24.58 11.23 2.57
N ASP A 162 23.74 10.24 2.22
CA ASP A 162 22.39 10.13 2.78
C ASP A 162 22.45 9.59 4.22
N GLY A 163 23.42 8.75 4.54
CA GLY A 163 23.73 8.35 5.91
C GLY A 163 24.18 9.49 6.82
N LEU A 164 25.04 10.40 6.31
CA LEU A 164 25.48 11.60 7.05
C LEU A 164 24.35 12.63 7.23
N LYS A 165 23.45 12.79 6.24
CA LYS A 165 22.22 13.59 6.40
C LYS A 165 21.30 12.98 7.46
N GLY A 166 21.19 11.65 7.52
CA GLY A 166 20.46 10.94 8.56
C GLY A 166 21.01 11.22 9.96
N LEU A 167 22.33 11.33 10.08
CA LEU A 167 22.98 11.71 11.34
C LEU A 167 22.65 13.14 11.78
N ARG A 168 22.57 14.08 10.83
CA ARG A 168 22.16 15.48 11.13
C ARG A 168 20.68 15.61 11.52
N GLY A 169 19.89 14.55 11.33
CA GLY A 169 18.48 14.54 11.69
C GLY A 169 17.54 15.07 10.61
N GLU A 170 18.05 15.40 9.43
CA GLU A 170 17.24 15.89 8.29
C GLU A 170 16.25 14.83 7.81
N ARG A 171 16.72 13.58 7.64
CA ARG A 171 15.88 12.42 7.29
C ARG A 171 16.39 11.18 8.04
N PRO A 172 15.51 10.38 8.68
CA PRO A 172 15.95 9.11 9.25
C PRO A 172 16.41 8.18 8.11
N SER A 173 17.57 7.53 8.27
CA SER A 173 18.15 6.63 7.27
C SER A 173 18.80 5.43 7.92
N MET A 174 18.62 4.25 7.32
CA MET A 174 19.35 3.03 7.70
C MET A 174 20.81 3.03 7.21
N GLU A 175 21.13 3.89 6.26
CA GLU A 175 22.47 4.05 5.69
C GLU A 175 23.45 4.73 6.64
N THR A 176 22.93 5.37 7.70
CA THR A 176 23.75 6.07 8.70
C THR A 176 24.83 5.16 9.30
N MET A 177 24.50 3.90 9.63
CA MET A 177 25.46 3.00 10.23
C MET A 177 26.55 2.52 9.27
N PRO A 178 26.25 2.02 8.06
CA PRO A 178 27.28 1.71 7.06
C PRO A 178 28.16 2.91 6.73
N ALA A 179 27.57 4.12 6.61
CA ALA A 179 28.32 5.35 6.35
C ALA A 179 29.31 5.68 7.47
N MET A 180 28.86 5.58 8.73
CA MET A 180 29.71 5.85 9.89
C MET A 180 30.80 4.79 10.07
N ALA A 181 30.48 3.51 9.86
CA ALA A 181 31.45 2.41 9.87
C ALA A 181 32.54 2.64 8.81
N ALA A 182 32.15 3.07 7.61
CA ALA A 182 33.10 3.37 6.53
C ALA A 182 33.99 4.58 6.84
N CYS A 183 33.42 5.65 7.43
CA CYS A 183 34.20 6.81 7.86
C CYS A 183 35.16 6.46 9.00
N ALA A 184 34.74 5.63 9.95
CA ALA A 184 35.61 5.16 11.03
C ALA A 184 36.72 4.23 10.51
N ALA A 185 36.41 3.35 9.56
CA ALA A 185 37.42 2.50 8.92
C ALA A 185 38.44 3.33 8.13
N LEU A 186 38.00 4.41 7.46
CA LEU A 186 38.91 5.34 6.80
C LEU A 186 39.87 6.01 7.80
N LEU A 187 39.33 6.42 8.94
CA LEU A 187 40.18 6.94 10.05
C LEU A 187 41.15 5.91 10.55
N GLN A 188 40.70 4.66 10.76
CA GLN A 188 41.57 3.54 11.17
C GLN A 188 42.66 3.27 10.13
N ALA A 189 42.33 3.21 8.85
CA ALA A 189 43.31 2.98 7.77
C ALA A 189 44.33 4.13 7.68
N ALA A 190 43.93 5.36 7.88
CA ALA A 190 44.82 6.51 7.92
C ALA A 190 45.79 6.43 9.14
N VAL A 191 45.25 6.10 10.32
CA VAL A 191 46.09 5.91 11.53
C VAL A 191 47.03 4.72 11.36
N ALA A 192 46.59 3.61 10.73
CA ALA A 192 47.41 2.46 10.42
C ALA A 192 48.58 2.81 9.46
N LEU A 193 48.30 3.63 8.44
CA LEU A 193 49.35 4.11 7.52
C LEU A 193 50.36 5.01 8.20
N LEU A 194 49.93 5.96 9.05
CA LEU A 194 50.82 6.86 9.80
C LEU A 194 51.74 6.08 10.79
N ASN A 195 51.28 4.98 11.32
CA ASN A 195 51.99 4.14 12.27
C ASN A 195 52.30 2.75 11.72
N ALA A 196 52.55 2.63 10.39
CA ALA A 196 52.61 1.37 9.68
C ALA A 196 53.56 0.32 10.31
N GLN A 197 54.71 0.75 10.83
CA GLN A 197 55.70 -0.17 11.48
C GLN A 197 55.22 -0.65 12.86
N ASN A 198 54.46 0.15 13.57
CA ASN A 198 54.02 -0.14 14.94
C ASN A 198 52.59 -0.75 14.96
N TYR A 199 51.82 -0.63 13.88
CA TYR A 199 50.43 -1.09 13.84
C TYR A 199 50.34 -2.62 14.02
N GLN A 200 51.18 -3.39 13.33
CA GLN A 200 51.24 -4.84 13.49
C GLN A 200 51.65 -5.29 14.89
N ALA A 201 52.60 -4.56 15.53
CA ALA A 201 53.02 -4.86 16.88
C ALA A 201 51.91 -4.62 17.91
N SER A 202 50.89 -3.80 17.58
CA SER A 202 49.76 -3.50 18.45
C SER A 202 48.64 -4.52 18.41
N SER A 203 48.67 -5.51 17.51
CA SER A 203 47.69 -6.61 17.38
C SER A 203 46.25 -6.16 17.15
N PHE A 204 46.04 -5.08 16.42
CA PHE A 204 44.67 -4.59 16.07
C PHE A 204 44.26 -5.01 14.67
N THR A 205 43.03 -5.57 14.57
CA THR A 205 42.43 -6.02 13.30
C THR A 205 42.07 -4.86 12.39
N LEU A 206 42.42 -4.97 11.11
CA LEU A 206 41.98 -4.01 10.08
C LEU A 206 40.57 -4.34 9.62
N LEU A 207 39.63 -3.39 9.77
CA LEU A 207 38.19 -3.59 9.52
C LEU A 207 37.67 -2.92 8.25
N SER A 208 38.58 -2.42 7.38
CA SER A 208 38.23 -1.78 6.10
C SER A 208 37.34 -2.67 5.21
N GLY A 209 37.63 -3.99 5.18
CA GLY A 209 36.83 -4.95 4.40
C GLY A 209 35.39 -5.09 4.90
N ILE A 210 35.18 -5.11 6.23
CA ILE A 210 33.84 -5.21 6.82
C ILE A 210 33.05 -3.91 6.56
N ALA A 211 33.70 -2.76 6.68
CA ALA A 211 33.09 -1.46 6.38
C ALA A 211 32.68 -1.33 4.90
N ALA A 212 33.56 -1.74 3.99
CA ALA A 212 33.27 -1.77 2.55
C ALA A 212 32.16 -2.76 2.21
N LEU A 213 32.10 -3.92 2.86
CA LEU A 213 30.98 -4.85 2.73
C LEU A 213 29.67 -4.22 3.19
N GLY A 214 29.68 -3.44 4.27
CA GLY A 214 28.52 -2.67 4.74
C GLY A 214 28.02 -1.67 3.69
N LEU A 215 28.93 -0.92 3.04
CA LEU A 215 28.57 -0.02 1.94
C LEU A 215 28.01 -0.77 0.73
N PHE A 216 28.60 -1.90 0.36
CA PHE A 216 28.11 -2.75 -0.72
C PHE A 216 26.70 -3.27 -0.44
N LEU A 217 26.44 -3.78 0.78
CA LEU A 217 25.12 -4.27 1.18
C LEU A 217 24.07 -3.15 1.20
N ALA A 218 24.46 -1.93 1.56
CA ALA A 218 23.58 -0.77 1.49
C ALA A 218 23.24 -0.42 0.03
N LEU A 219 24.23 -0.32 -0.87
CA LEU A 219 24.00 -0.11 -2.30
C LEU A 219 23.09 -1.19 -2.92
N LEU A 220 23.29 -2.44 -2.54
CA LEU A 220 22.46 -3.55 -2.99
C LEU A 220 21.03 -3.41 -2.45
N GLY A 221 20.86 -2.95 -1.21
CA GLY A 221 19.58 -2.65 -0.61
C GLY A 221 18.80 -1.58 -1.39
N ASP A 222 19.47 -0.49 -1.76
CA ASP A 222 18.89 0.59 -2.58
C ASP A 222 18.51 0.09 -3.97
N ARG A 223 19.33 -0.78 -4.56
CA ARG A 223 19.02 -1.40 -5.86
C ARG A 223 17.78 -2.29 -5.79
N VAL A 224 17.59 -3.03 -4.69
CA VAL A 224 16.43 -3.87 -4.45
C VAL A 224 15.18 -3.01 -4.19
N LEU A 225 15.31 -1.93 -3.41
CA LEU A 225 14.23 -0.97 -3.19
C LEU A 225 13.77 -0.33 -4.52
N LEU A 226 14.73 0.11 -5.35
CA LEU A 226 14.42 0.63 -6.67
C LEU A 226 13.70 -0.39 -7.55
N ALA A 227 14.06 -1.68 -7.48
CA ALA A 227 13.34 -2.73 -8.20
C ALA A 227 11.88 -2.87 -7.75
N SER A 228 11.60 -2.67 -6.45
CA SER A 228 10.23 -2.61 -5.91
C SER A 228 9.44 -1.46 -6.51
N VAL A 229 10.03 -0.26 -6.52
CA VAL A 229 9.40 0.95 -7.10
C VAL A 229 9.17 0.80 -8.60
N GLN A 230 10.18 0.29 -9.35
CA GLN A 230 10.04 0.01 -10.78
C GLN A 230 8.92 -1.01 -11.08
N GLY A 231 8.77 -2.03 -10.23
CA GLY A 231 7.70 -3.02 -10.35
C GLY A 231 6.32 -2.40 -10.15
N GLY A 232 6.17 -1.55 -9.12
CA GLY A 232 4.94 -0.79 -8.87
C GLY A 232 4.60 0.17 -10.01
N PHE A 233 5.59 0.91 -10.48
CA PHE A 233 5.45 1.84 -11.61
C PHE A 233 4.94 1.14 -12.88
N LYS A 234 5.56 0.02 -13.27
CA LYS A 234 5.13 -0.76 -14.45
C LYS A 234 3.69 -1.25 -14.33
N LEU A 235 3.30 -1.68 -13.15
CA LEU A 235 1.93 -2.16 -12.91
C LEU A 235 0.93 -1.00 -12.95
N ALA A 236 1.28 0.15 -12.39
CA ALA A 236 0.45 1.35 -12.42
C ALA A 236 0.20 1.88 -13.85
N GLN A 237 1.09 1.60 -14.80
CA GLN A 237 0.91 1.96 -16.20
C GLN A 237 0.15 0.91 -17.03
N ALA A 238 -0.04 -0.31 -16.51
CA ALA A 238 -0.52 -1.43 -17.31
C ALA A 238 -2.04 -1.45 -17.55
N GLY A 239 -2.83 -0.58 -16.91
CA GLY A 239 -4.29 -0.58 -17.01
C GLY A 239 -4.88 0.79 -17.39
N PRO A 240 -6.06 0.82 -18.03
CA PRO A 240 -6.70 2.06 -18.43
C PRO A 240 -7.37 2.81 -17.27
N GLU A 241 -7.77 2.11 -16.22
CA GLU A 241 -8.46 2.69 -15.06
C GLU A 241 -7.76 2.30 -13.78
N HIS A 242 -7.46 3.29 -12.96
CA HIS A 242 -6.80 3.12 -11.67
C HIS A 242 -7.73 3.59 -10.56
N ARG A 243 -7.76 2.85 -9.47
CA ARG A 243 -8.43 3.27 -8.25
C ARG A 243 -7.40 3.41 -7.14
N GLY A 244 -7.41 4.55 -6.48
CA GLY A 244 -6.53 4.82 -5.36
C GLY A 244 -7.31 4.84 -4.04
N ALA A 245 -6.67 4.40 -2.95
CA ALA A 245 -7.19 4.56 -1.60
C ALA A 245 -6.66 5.88 -1.02
N PHE A 246 -7.56 6.78 -0.67
CA PHE A 246 -7.23 8.11 -0.16
C PHE A 246 -7.86 8.32 1.21
N ARG A 247 -7.11 8.92 2.12
CA ARG A 247 -7.63 9.28 3.43
C ARG A 247 -8.72 10.35 3.31
N ALA A 248 -9.89 10.09 3.88
CA ALA A 248 -10.98 11.06 3.94
C ALA A 248 -10.54 12.26 4.80
N LYS A 249 -10.79 13.48 4.29
CA LYS A 249 -10.50 14.73 5.00
C LYS A 249 -11.78 15.37 5.57
N ASP A 250 -12.93 14.98 5.03
CA ASP A 250 -14.23 15.49 5.43
C ASP A 250 -14.67 14.81 6.73
N LYS A 251 -14.81 15.61 7.78
CA LYS A 251 -15.20 15.14 9.12
C LYS A 251 -16.64 14.65 9.19
N ASP A 252 -17.53 15.24 8.39
CA ASP A 252 -18.94 14.84 8.36
C ASP A 252 -19.09 13.48 7.67
N LEU A 253 -18.37 13.27 6.57
CA LEU A 253 -18.32 11.98 5.89
C LEU A 253 -17.72 10.88 6.80
N ILE A 254 -16.62 11.17 7.48
CA ILE A 254 -16.01 10.25 8.45
C ILE A 254 -17.03 9.87 9.54
N ARG A 255 -17.75 10.86 10.09
CA ARG A 255 -18.75 10.65 11.13
C ARG A 255 -19.92 9.80 10.66
N ILE A 256 -20.36 9.97 9.42
CA ILE A 256 -21.45 9.17 8.83
C ILE A 256 -21.01 7.71 8.67
N LEU A 257 -19.82 7.49 8.09
CA LEU A 257 -19.29 6.16 7.81
C LEU A 257 -18.87 5.39 9.08
N SER A 258 -18.49 6.12 10.14
CA SER A 258 -18.05 5.52 11.41
C SER A 258 -19.11 5.54 12.51
N LYS A 259 -20.39 5.76 12.17
CA LYS A 259 -21.46 5.97 13.15
C LYS A 259 -21.62 4.79 14.13
N ASP A 260 -21.30 3.57 13.71
CA ASP A 260 -21.45 2.33 14.48
C ASP A 260 -20.10 1.78 15.00
N MET A 261 -19.03 2.60 14.95
CA MET A 261 -17.72 2.24 15.48
C MET A 261 -17.51 2.85 16.87
N ASP A 262 -17.02 2.03 17.80
CA ASP A 262 -16.70 2.47 19.18
C ASP A 262 -15.43 3.32 19.29
N GLU A 263 -14.77 3.63 18.20
CA GLU A 263 -13.49 4.31 18.16
C GLU A 263 -13.65 5.84 18.25
N LYS A 264 -12.87 6.47 19.13
CA LYS A 264 -12.99 7.91 19.43
C LYS A 264 -12.50 8.83 18.31
N ASP A 265 -11.61 8.35 17.44
CA ASP A 265 -11.04 9.12 16.31
C ASP A 265 -10.81 8.19 15.11
N PRO A 266 -11.89 7.68 14.51
CA PRO A 266 -11.80 6.77 13.38
C PRO A 266 -11.27 7.50 12.15
N TRP A 267 -10.40 6.83 11.40
CA TRP A 267 -9.94 7.30 10.11
C TRP A 267 -10.44 6.37 9.00
N VAL A 268 -10.75 6.95 7.86
CA VAL A 268 -11.40 6.25 6.75
C VAL A 268 -10.57 6.42 5.49
N LEU A 269 -10.32 5.32 4.78
CA LEU A 269 -9.78 5.31 3.42
C LEU A 269 -10.91 5.11 2.43
N LEU A 270 -10.99 5.99 1.44
CA LEU A 270 -11.97 5.93 0.37
C LEU A 270 -11.30 5.47 -0.92
N SER A 271 -11.86 4.46 -1.56
CA SER A 271 -11.45 4.05 -2.91
C SER A 271 -12.16 4.93 -3.94
N ARG A 272 -11.38 5.64 -4.76
CA ARG A 272 -11.89 6.48 -5.85
C ARG A 272 -11.02 6.35 -7.09
N PRO A 273 -11.52 6.65 -8.30
CA PRO A 273 -10.69 6.75 -9.49
C PRO A 273 -9.52 7.69 -9.23
N ALA A 274 -8.34 7.27 -9.63
CA ALA A 274 -7.09 8.02 -9.48
C ALA A 274 -6.45 8.21 -10.85
N GLU A 275 -6.00 9.43 -11.11
CA GLU A 275 -5.12 9.71 -12.23
C GLU A 275 -3.67 9.38 -11.86
N TRP A 276 -2.83 9.26 -12.86
CA TRP A 276 -1.40 9.08 -12.65
C TRP A 276 -0.83 10.27 -11.87
N ASP A 277 -0.06 9.97 -10.83
CA ASP A 277 0.63 10.96 -10.01
C ASP A 277 2.08 10.51 -9.78
N ASP A 278 3.05 11.35 -10.13
CA ASP A 278 4.48 11.13 -9.90
C ASP A 278 4.83 11.06 -8.41
N ALA A 279 4.02 11.69 -7.55
CA ALA A 279 4.13 11.59 -6.10
C ALA A 279 4.08 10.13 -5.61
N MET A 280 3.43 9.21 -6.32
CA MET A 280 3.41 7.78 -6.00
C MET A 280 4.83 7.18 -6.04
N VAL A 281 5.66 7.60 -6.99
CA VAL A 281 7.05 7.14 -7.11
C VAL A 281 7.92 7.73 -6.00
N GLU A 282 7.72 9.01 -5.66
CA GLU A 282 8.43 9.66 -4.56
C GLU A 282 8.10 9.00 -3.20
N GLN A 283 6.84 8.65 -2.97
CA GLN A 283 6.40 7.90 -1.79
C GLN A 283 7.08 6.53 -1.68
N GLY A 284 7.40 5.88 -2.81
CA GLY A 284 8.13 4.63 -2.86
C GLY A 284 9.53 4.69 -2.22
N PHE A 285 10.14 5.87 -2.24
CA PHE A 285 11.42 6.17 -1.59
C PHE A 285 11.26 6.84 -0.22
N GLY A 286 10.02 6.93 0.28
CA GLY A 286 9.73 7.54 1.57
C GLY A 286 10.34 6.78 2.76
N PRO A 287 10.47 7.42 3.93
CA PRO A 287 11.08 6.81 5.11
C PRO A 287 10.22 5.67 5.64
N ARG A 288 10.89 4.55 5.95
CA ARG A 288 10.29 3.34 6.54
C ARG A 288 10.21 3.46 8.07
N ALA A 289 9.28 2.72 8.70
CA ALA A 289 9.13 2.71 10.16
C ALA A 289 10.41 2.31 10.89
N CYS A 290 11.14 1.32 10.33
CA CYS A 290 12.42 0.88 10.86
C CYS A 290 13.48 2.00 10.85
N GLU A 291 13.47 2.89 9.87
CA GLU A 291 14.38 4.04 9.79
C GLU A 291 14.09 5.07 10.88
N ARG A 292 12.82 5.37 11.11
CA ARG A 292 12.42 6.27 12.20
C ARG A 292 12.85 5.73 13.58
N ARG A 293 12.78 4.41 13.76
CA ARG A 293 13.19 3.77 15.01
C ARG A 293 14.71 3.65 15.14
N SER A 294 15.44 3.38 14.05
CA SER A 294 16.89 3.24 14.03
C SER A 294 17.62 4.52 14.45
N ARG A 295 17.02 5.69 14.27
CA ARG A 295 17.61 6.97 14.63
C ARG A 295 18.12 7.03 16.08
N LYS A 296 17.34 6.54 17.04
CA LYS A 296 17.74 6.52 18.47
C LYS A 296 18.89 5.55 18.71
N THR A 297 18.80 4.35 18.11
CA THR A 297 19.85 3.32 18.20
C THR A 297 21.15 3.78 17.57
N ASN A 298 21.10 4.50 16.47
CA ASN A 298 22.29 5.04 15.79
C ASN A 298 23.07 6.01 16.69
N TYR A 299 22.40 6.92 17.41
CA TYR A 299 23.07 7.83 18.34
C TYR A 299 23.67 7.11 19.55
N ILE A 300 22.96 6.09 20.07
CA ILE A 300 23.46 5.29 21.21
C ILE A 300 24.72 4.54 20.80
N LEU A 301 24.69 3.90 19.62
CA LEU A 301 25.84 3.13 19.12
C LEU A 301 27.03 4.04 18.79
N LEU A 302 26.79 5.23 18.22
CA LEU A 302 27.82 6.23 17.99
C LEU A 302 28.47 6.66 19.30
N GLY A 303 27.65 6.98 20.31
CA GLY A 303 28.15 7.36 21.64
C GLY A 303 28.99 6.23 22.27
N ALA A 304 28.52 4.99 22.16
CA ALA A 304 29.27 3.82 22.65
C ALA A 304 30.59 3.64 21.89
N ALA A 305 30.58 3.82 20.55
CA ALA A 305 31.79 3.72 19.73
C ALA A 305 32.84 4.78 20.09
N VAL A 306 32.40 6.03 20.25
CA VAL A 306 33.30 7.12 20.67
C VAL A 306 33.85 6.88 22.07
N LEU A 307 33.01 6.45 23.01
CA LEU A 307 33.42 6.11 24.36
C LEU A 307 34.46 4.98 24.36
N ALA A 308 34.19 3.89 23.62
CA ALA A 308 35.16 2.78 23.48
C ALA A 308 36.46 3.27 22.85
N GLY A 309 36.41 4.08 21.80
CA GLY A 309 37.58 4.68 21.17
C GLY A 309 38.42 5.52 22.14
N LEU A 310 37.78 6.35 22.97
CA LEU A 310 38.47 7.14 23.97
C LEU A 310 39.11 6.28 25.07
N VAL A 311 38.37 5.29 25.59
CA VAL A 311 38.90 4.36 26.62
C VAL A 311 40.13 3.60 26.11
N PHE A 312 40.05 3.04 24.91
CA PHE A 312 41.18 2.31 24.31
C PHE A 312 42.33 3.23 23.89
N CYS A 313 42.07 4.48 23.54
CA CYS A 313 43.11 5.46 23.30
C CYS A 313 43.95 5.74 24.56
N VAL A 314 43.29 5.82 25.73
CA VAL A 314 43.97 6.10 27.02
C VAL A 314 44.61 4.85 27.64
N PHE A 315 43.89 3.73 27.65
CA PHE A 315 44.27 2.54 28.42
C PHE A 315 44.78 1.37 27.57
N GLY A 316 44.57 1.37 26.23
CA GLY A 316 44.70 0.16 25.41
C GLY A 316 45.61 0.25 24.19
N GLY A 317 46.45 1.26 24.01
CA GLY A 317 47.35 1.28 22.84
C GLY A 317 47.38 2.58 22.02
N GLY A 318 47.05 3.69 22.65
CA GLY A 318 47.10 5.00 22.01
C GLY A 318 46.12 5.16 20.83
N LEU A 319 46.52 5.95 19.84
CA LEU A 319 45.68 6.25 18.68
C LEU A 319 45.28 5.01 17.87
N ASN A 320 46.18 4.01 17.76
CA ASN A 320 45.89 2.78 17.04
C ASN A 320 44.78 1.98 17.73
N GLY A 321 44.84 1.83 19.06
CA GLY A 321 43.82 1.14 19.84
C GLY A 321 42.49 1.88 19.84
N GLY A 322 42.51 3.22 19.95
CA GLY A 322 41.33 4.05 19.91
C GLY A 322 40.59 3.97 18.56
N ALA A 323 41.32 4.10 17.45
CA ALA A 323 40.76 3.99 16.11
C ALA A 323 40.20 2.59 15.84
N ALA A 324 40.92 1.54 16.21
CA ALA A 324 40.48 0.16 16.06
C ALA A 324 39.20 -0.14 16.88
N ALA A 325 39.15 0.30 18.15
CA ALA A 325 37.98 0.11 19.01
C ALA A 325 36.74 0.83 18.48
N LEU A 326 36.90 2.09 18.06
CA LEU A 326 35.82 2.86 17.45
C LEU A 326 35.25 2.18 16.21
N THR A 327 36.14 1.75 15.29
CA THR A 327 35.77 1.04 14.08
C THR A 327 35.12 -0.31 14.38
N ALA A 328 35.69 -1.06 15.34
CA ALA A 328 35.11 -2.35 15.73
C ALA A 328 33.68 -2.23 16.25
N VAL A 329 33.40 -1.27 17.12
CA VAL A 329 32.03 -1.05 17.64
C VAL A 329 31.07 -0.67 16.51
N LEU A 330 31.48 0.17 15.56
CA LEU A 330 30.62 0.57 14.45
C LEU A 330 30.45 -0.53 13.39
N CYS A 331 31.47 -1.31 13.09
CA CYS A 331 31.41 -2.40 12.10
C CYS A 331 30.71 -3.64 12.65
N LEU A 332 30.94 -4.01 13.90
CA LEU A 332 30.46 -5.27 14.49
C LEU A 332 29.18 -5.06 15.33
N GLY A 333 29.01 -3.88 15.90
CA GLY A 333 27.83 -3.53 16.72
C GLY A 333 26.62 -3.08 15.91
N SER A 334 26.75 -2.83 14.60
CA SER A 334 25.66 -2.37 13.76
C SER A 334 25.19 -3.43 12.76
N PRO A 335 23.88 -3.47 12.44
CA PRO A 335 23.35 -4.36 11.41
C PRO A 335 23.62 -3.78 10.01
N LEU A 336 24.86 -3.97 9.49
CA LEU A 336 25.28 -3.44 8.18
C LEU A 336 24.40 -3.90 7.00
N SER A 337 23.68 -5.01 7.15
CA SER A 337 22.74 -5.55 6.15
C SER A 337 21.32 -5.00 6.26
N SER A 338 21.05 -4.08 7.19
CA SER A 338 19.68 -3.59 7.47
C SER A 338 18.99 -3.01 6.25
N THR A 339 19.68 -2.22 5.43
CA THR A 339 19.16 -1.63 4.19
C THR A 339 18.75 -2.71 3.19
N LEU A 340 19.57 -3.75 3.04
CA LEU A 340 19.27 -4.87 2.15
C LEU A 340 18.03 -5.64 2.60
N ILE A 341 17.92 -5.96 3.89
CA ILE A 341 16.77 -6.67 4.47
C ILE A 341 15.49 -5.87 4.25
N ALA A 342 15.53 -4.56 4.53
CA ALA A 342 14.39 -3.67 4.33
C ALA A 342 14.02 -3.52 2.83
N GLY A 343 14.99 -3.49 1.93
CA GLY A 343 14.77 -3.49 0.49
C GLY A 343 14.05 -4.77 0.02
N PHE A 344 14.50 -5.94 0.48
CA PHE A 344 13.82 -7.21 0.18
C PHE A 344 12.41 -7.28 0.76
N ALA A 345 12.16 -6.75 1.96
CA ALA A 345 10.82 -6.68 2.53
C ALA A 345 9.89 -5.85 1.63
N SER A 346 10.32 -4.67 1.19
CA SER A 346 9.57 -3.82 0.27
C SER A 346 9.30 -4.51 -1.07
N LEU A 347 10.31 -5.18 -1.65
CA LEU A 347 10.16 -5.90 -2.92
C LEU A 347 9.16 -7.05 -2.81
N ARG A 348 9.25 -7.86 -1.75
CA ARG A 348 8.31 -8.98 -1.51
C ARG A 348 6.89 -8.50 -1.32
N LEU A 349 6.71 -7.43 -0.57
CA LEU A 349 5.40 -6.86 -0.34
C LEU A 349 4.78 -6.34 -1.65
N GLN A 350 5.57 -5.60 -2.46
CA GLN A 350 5.13 -5.14 -3.77
C GLN A 350 4.79 -6.31 -4.71
N GLN A 351 5.59 -7.39 -4.71
CA GLN A 351 5.29 -8.59 -5.50
C GLN A 351 4.00 -9.28 -5.06
N THR A 352 3.73 -9.33 -3.76
CA THR A 352 2.49 -9.91 -3.22
C THR A 352 1.28 -9.06 -3.60
N ALA A 353 1.38 -7.74 -3.46
CA ALA A 353 0.34 -6.80 -3.90
C ALA A 353 0.10 -6.88 -5.42
N ALA A 354 1.16 -6.94 -6.20
CA ALA A 354 1.09 -7.07 -7.66
C ALA A 354 0.38 -8.35 -8.14
N ALA A 355 0.49 -9.45 -7.39
CA ALA A 355 -0.24 -10.67 -7.68
C ALA A 355 -1.77 -10.50 -7.59
N SER A 356 -2.23 -9.49 -6.85
CA SER A 356 -3.64 -9.09 -6.73
C SER A 356 -3.99 -7.86 -7.59
N GLY A 357 -3.07 -7.41 -8.45
CA GLY A 357 -3.26 -6.21 -9.28
C GLY A 357 -3.15 -4.89 -8.51
N ALA A 358 -2.59 -4.91 -7.30
CA ALA A 358 -2.45 -3.72 -6.47
C ALA A 358 -1.02 -3.16 -6.49
N VAL A 359 -0.91 -1.84 -6.34
CA VAL A 359 0.37 -1.14 -6.16
C VAL A 359 0.37 -0.46 -4.80
N ILE A 360 1.45 -0.65 -4.05
CA ILE A 360 1.64 -0.01 -2.75
C ILE A 360 2.66 1.12 -2.91
N PRO A 361 2.25 2.39 -2.83
CA PRO A 361 3.14 3.52 -2.99
C PRO A 361 3.95 3.80 -1.70
N GLY A 362 4.88 2.90 -1.39
CA GLY A 362 5.81 3.08 -0.28
C GLY A 362 5.31 2.61 1.09
N TRP A 363 6.15 2.79 2.09
CA TRP A 363 5.97 2.23 3.43
C TRP A 363 4.89 2.94 4.25
N ALA A 364 4.66 4.22 4.02
CA ALA A 364 3.60 4.97 4.69
C ALA A 364 2.21 4.38 4.39
N ALA A 365 1.96 4.00 3.14
CA ALA A 365 0.72 3.32 2.74
C ALA A 365 0.56 1.95 3.42
N ILE A 366 1.66 1.23 3.65
CA ILE A 366 1.64 -0.05 4.38
C ILE A 366 1.23 0.15 5.84
N GLU A 367 1.76 1.19 6.49
CA GLU A 367 1.41 1.52 7.88
C GLU A 367 -0.06 1.92 8.01
N GLU A 368 -0.57 2.68 7.05
CA GLU A 368 -1.99 3.03 7.00
C GLU A 368 -2.87 1.80 6.75
N LEU A 369 -2.56 0.98 5.74
CA LEU A 369 -3.29 -0.24 5.46
C LEU A 369 -3.22 -1.27 6.60
N GLY A 370 -2.08 -1.35 7.29
CA GLY A 370 -1.90 -2.23 8.45
C GLY A 370 -2.74 -1.86 9.66
N GLY A 371 -3.25 -0.63 9.71
CA GLY A 371 -4.19 -0.16 10.73
C GLY A 371 -5.68 -0.36 10.37
N VAL A 372 -5.98 -0.85 9.15
CA VAL A 372 -7.36 -1.13 8.72
C VAL A 372 -7.82 -2.45 9.34
N ASP A 373 -8.88 -2.40 10.11
CA ASP A 373 -9.52 -3.56 10.75
C ASP A 373 -10.90 -3.90 10.14
N THR A 374 -11.50 -2.94 9.44
CA THR A 374 -12.83 -3.08 8.85
C THR A 374 -12.80 -2.65 7.38
N VAL A 375 -13.39 -3.45 6.51
CA VAL A 375 -13.55 -3.16 5.08
C VAL A 375 -15.02 -3.16 4.73
N GLN A 376 -15.52 -2.02 4.25
CA GLN A 376 -16.86 -1.89 3.69
C GLN A 376 -16.75 -1.95 2.17
N ALA A 377 -17.36 -2.95 1.56
CA ALA A 377 -17.41 -3.12 0.11
C ALA A 377 -18.86 -3.03 -0.36
N ASP A 378 -19.06 -2.38 -1.51
CA ASP A 378 -20.38 -2.38 -2.14
C ASP A 378 -20.66 -3.74 -2.80
N ALA A 379 -21.91 -4.16 -2.79
CA ALA A 379 -22.31 -5.43 -3.40
C ALA A 379 -21.95 -5.48 -4.90
N ASP A 380 -22.06 -4.38 -5.61
CA ASP A 380 -21.71 -4.26 -7.04
C ASP A 380 -20.19 -4.43 -7.30
N GLU A 381 -19.34 -4.17 -6.31
CA GLU A 381 -17.89 -4.40 -6.41
C GLU A 381 -17.53 -5.89 -6.16
N LEU A 382 -18.31 -6.58 -5.33
CA LEU A 382 -18.14 -8.00 -5.04
C LEU A 382 -18.76 -8.88 -6.14
N PHE A 383 -19.90 -8.47 -6.66
CA PHE A 383 -20.65 -9.16 -7.70
C PHE A 383 -20.57 -8.38 -9.00
N THR A 384 -19.50 -8.61 -9.76
CA THR A 384 -19.32 -8.02 -11.09
C THR A 384 -20.40 -8.49 -12.07
N PRO A 385 -20.64 -7.80 -13.21
CA PRO A 385 -21.61 -8.23 -14.20
C PRO A 385 -21.53 -9.68 -14.66
N ASP A 386 -20.31 -10.27 -14.60
CA ASP A 386 -20.07 -11.68 -14.99
C ASP A 386 -20.34 -12.68 -13.85
N SER A 387 -20.72 -12.21 -12.68
CA SER A 387 -20.95 -13.09 -11.51
C SER A 387 -22.35 -13.68 -11.46
N ALA A 388 -23.28 -13.18 -12.25
CA ALA A 388 -24.63 -13.73 -12.36
C ALA A 388 -24.73 -14.62 -13.61
N MET A 389 -25.29 -15.81 -13.47
CA MET A 389 -25.56 -16.75 -14.55
C MET A 389 -27.04 -17.13 -14.55
N LEU A 390 -27.65 -17.16 -15.74
CA LEU A 390 -29.00 -17.62 -15.91
C LEU A 390 -29.00 -19.15 -16.03
N GLU A 391 -29.61 -19.85 -15.08
CA GLU A 391 -29.73 -21.32 -15.07
C GLU A 391 -30.97 -21.79 -15.80
N ASP A 392 -32.12 -21.15 -15.60
CA ASP A 392 -33.40 -21.54 -16.19
C ASP A 392 -34.36 -20.34 -16.30
N ILE A 393 -35.28 -20.42 -17.25
CA ILE A 393 -36.38 -19.48 -17.41
C ILE A 393 -37.70 -20.26 -17.45
N ARG A 394 -38.63 -19.91 -16.56
CA ARG A 394 -39.97 -20.45 -16.55
C ARG A 394 -40.98 -19.41 -17.02
N ILE A 395 -41.70 -19.75 -18.06
CA ILE A 395 -42.74 -18.87 -18.61
C ILE A 395 -44.10 -19.31 -18.11
N PHE A 396 -44.90 -18.38 -17.61
CA PHE A 396 -46.24 -18.62 -17.12
C PHE A 396 -47.29 -18.33 -18.22
N LYS A 397 -48.54 -18.70 -17.92
CA LYS A 397 -49.63 -18.58 -18.88
C LYS A 397 -49.84 -17.11 -19.33
N GLY A 398 -49.72 -16.88 -20.64
CA GLY A 398 -49.81 -15.55 -21.25
C GLY A 398 -48.46 -14.86 -21.47
N GLY A 399 -47.38 -15.36 -20.90
CA GLY A 399 -46.02 -14.87 -21.13
C GLY A 399 -45.40 -15.40 -22.43
N ARG A 400 -44.42 -14.66 -22.94
CA ARG A 400 -43.53 -15.03 -24.06
C ARG A 400 -42.08 -14.82 -23.65
N ILE A 401 -41.23 -15.78 -23.97
CA ILE A 401 -39.83 -15.75 -23.56
C ILE A 401 -39.04 -14.54 -24.11
N ASP A 402 -39.30 -14.22 -25.40
CA ASP A 402 -38.69 -13.09 -26.07
C ASP A 402 -39.05 -11.75 -25.39
N ARG A 403 -40.34 -11.55 -25.08
CA ARG A 403 -40.78 -10.35 -24.36
C ARG A 403 -40.32 -10.30 -22.92
N ALA A 404 -40.27 -11.46 -22.23
CA ALA A 404 -39.81 -11.52 -20.87
C ALA A 404 -38.31 -11.11 -20.76
N ILE A 405 -37.49 -11.58 -21.70
CA ILE A 405 -36.08 -11.16 -21.77
C ILE A 405 -35.95 -9.68 -22.09
N LEU A 406 -36.68 -9.17 -23.09
CA LEU A 406 -36.60 -7.77 -23.50
C LEU A 406 -37.09 -6.80 -22.42
N TYR A 407 -38.20 -7.09 -21.73
CA TYR A 407 -38.66 -6.26 -20.61
C TYR A 407 -37.65 -6.26 -19.47
N SER A 408 -37.16 -7.43 -19.09
CA SER A 408 -36.15 -7.54 -18.03
C SER A 408 -34.86 -6.84 -18.42
N ALA A 409 -34.33 -7.03 -19.62
CA ALA A 409 -33.14 -6.35 -20.12
C ALA A 409 -33.34 -4.82 -20.14
N SER A 410 -34.53 -4.33 -20.58
CA SER A 410 -34.80 -2.91 -20.65
C SER A 410 -34.81 -2.23 -19.29
N VAL A 411 -35.43 -2.85 -18.28
CA VAL A 411 -35.50 -2.31 -16.92
C VAL A 411 -34.15 -2.45 -16.21
N LEU A 412 -33.58 -3.67 -16.19
CA LEU A 412 -32.37 -3.95 -15.43
C LEU A 412 -31.13 -3.24 -15.97
N SER A 413 -31.07 -2.93 -17.27
CA SER A 413 -30.00 -2.10 -17.84
C SER A 413 -29.93 -0.69 -17.26
N LYS A 414 -30.98 -0.22 -16.61
CA LYS A 414 -31.07 1.12 -16.02
C LYS A 414 -30.79 1.14 -14.52
N CYS A 415 -30.94 0.02 -13.81
CA CYS A 415 -30.98 0.02 -12.36
C CYS A 415 -30.12 -1.02 -11.64
N CYS A 416 -29.54 -2.00 -12.35
CA CYS A 416 -28.79 -3.07 -11.71
C CYS A 416 -27.58 -3.49 -12.55
N ASN A 417 -26.39 -3.12 -12.15
CA ASN A 417 -25.16 -3.40 -12.89
C ASN A 417 -24.90 -4.90 -13.07
N THR A 418 -25.05 -5.69 -12.02
CA THR A 418 -24.79 -7.15 -12.05
C THR A 418 -25.71 -7.90 -13.02
N LEU A 419 -27.03 -7.65 -12.91
CA LEU A 419 -28.02 -8.26 -13.79
C LEU A 419 -28.04 -7.65 -15.19
N SER A 420 -27.69 -6.36 -15.31
CA SER A 420 -27.57 -5.69 -16.61
C SER A 420 -26.55 -6.42 -17.51
N GLY A 421 -25.39 -6.80 -16.98
CA GLY A 421 -24.39 -7.57 -17.74
C GLY A 421 -24.94 -8.89 -18.24
N LEU A 422 -25.61 -9.65 -17.39
CA LEU A 422 -26.25 -10.92 -17.75
C LEU A 422 -27.28 -10.78 -18.87
N PHE A 423 -28.22 -9.83 -18.72
CA PHE A 423 -29.28 -9.65 -19.72
C PHE A 423 -28.77 -9.04 -21.01
N ARG A 424 -27.73 -8.19 -20.98
CA ARG A 424 -27.03 -7.70 -22.17
C ARG A 424 -26.36 -8.84 -22.94
N GLN A 425 -25.72 -9.76 -22.25
CA GLN A 425 -25.13 -10.95 -22.88
C GLN A 425 -26.19 -11.82 -23.56
N ILE A 426 -27.37 -12.01 -22.93
CA ILE A 426 -28.48 -12.78 -23.49
C ILE A 426 -29.03 -12.15 -24.78
N ILE A 427 -29.06 -10.83 -24.88
CA ILE A 427 -29.50 -10.09 -26.08
C ILE A 427 -28.35 -9.79 -27.05
N GLU A 428 -27.17 -10.39 -26.85
CA GLU A 428 -25.96 -10.20 -27.69
C GLU A 428 -25.56 -8.72 -27.82
N ASP A 429 -25.64 -7.94 -26.74
CA ASP A 429 -25.37 -6.50 -26.67
C ASP A 429 -26.22 -5.64 -27.62
N ARG A 430 -27.30 -6.16 -28.15
CA ARG A 430 -28.22 -5.43 -29.05
C ARG A 430 -29.10 -4.47 -28.25
N THR A 431 -28.54 -3.35 -27.85
CA THR A 431 -29.26 -2.31 -27.08
C THR A 431 -30.30 -1.54 -27.90
N ASP A 432 -30.23 -1.65 -29.23
CA ASP A 432 -31.19 -1.05 -30.18
C ASP A 432 -32.62 -1.63 -30.10
N ILE A 433 -32.76 -2.87 -29.59
CA ILE A 433 -34.05 -3.55 -29.44
C ILE A 433 -34.73 -3.30 -28.09
N LEU A 434 -34.06 -2.61 -27.16
CA LEU A 434 -34.61 -2.35 -25.81
C LEU A 434 -35.76 -1.35 -25.86
N TYR A 435 -36.77 -1.58 -25.03
CA TYR A 435 -37.89 -0.68 -24.88
C TYR A 435 -37.47 0.57 -24.09
N PRO A 436 -38.07 1.75 -24.42
CA PRO A 436 -37.87 2.94 -23.59
C PRO A 436 -38.54 2.74 -22.22
N VAL A 437 -37.74 2.93 -21.16
CA VAL A 437 -38.18 2.79 -19.77
C VAL A 437 -38.55 4.15 -19.22
N LYS A 438 -39.74 4.25 -18.62
CA LYS A 438 -40.29 5.44 -17.94
C LYS A 438 -40.65 5.08 -16.50
N ASP A 439 -40.68 6.11 -15.65
CA ASP A 439 -41.11 5.99 -14.25
C ASP A 439 -40.51 4.78 -13.53
N LEU A 440 -39.18 4.69 -13.56
CA LEU A 440 -38.43 3.64 -12.91
C LEU A 440 -38.36 3.91 -11.40
N GLU A 441 -38.96 3.03 -10.63
CA GLU A 441 -38.90 3.05 -9.17
C GLU A 441 -38.12 1.86 -8.65
N VAL A 442 -37.22 2.10 -7.67
CA VAL A 442 -36.42 1.07 -7.03
C VAL A 442 -36.98 0.81 -5.63
N HIS A 443 -37.51 -0.37 -5.41
CA HIS A 443 -37.98 -0.83 -4.08
C HIS A 443 -36.88 -1.66 -3.43
N ARG A 444 -36.13 -1.03 -2.53
CA ARG A 444 -34.96 -1.66 -1.88
C ARG A 444 -35.33 -2.98 -1.20
N GLY A 445 -34.52 -4.02 -1.45
CA GLY A 445 -34.74 -5.37 -0.93
C GLY A 445 -35.90 -6.13 -1.54
N LEU A 446 -36.67 -5.53 -2.45
CA LEU A 446 -37.86 -6.12 -3.06
C LEU A 446 -37.73 -6.27 -4.56
N GLY A 447 -37.44 -5.17 -5.29
CA GLY A 447 -37.37 -5.19 -6.75
C GLY A 447 -37.55 -3.82 -7.39
N PHE A 448 -38.00 -3.84 -8.63
CA PHE A 448 -38.11 -2.66 -9.49
C PHE A 448 -39.50 -2.58 -10.13
N SER A 449 -40.05 -1.37 -10.24
CA SER A 449 -41.22 -1.09 -11.08
C SER A 449 -40.86 -0.10 -12.17
N ALA A 450 -41.41 -0.27 -13.36
CA ALA A 450 -41.19 0.63 -14.47
C ALA A 450 -42.31 0.52 -15.50
N TRP A 451 -42.44 1.52 -16.36
CA TRP A 451 -43.31 1.48 -17.53
C TRP A 451 -42.50 1.25 -18.79
N CYS A 452 -42.82 0.17 -19.51
CA CYS A 452 -42.22 -0.21 -20.79
C CYS A 452 -43.34 -0.54 -21.78
N ASP A 453 -43.35 0.04 -22.97
CA ASP A 453 -44.31 -0.23 -24.03
C ASP A 453 -45.77 -0.21 -23.53
N ASN A 454 -46.12 0.83 -22.77
CA ASN A 454 -47.44 1.04 -22.12
C ASN A 454 -47.86 -0.07 -21.12
N ASN A 455 -46.95 -0.94 -20.72
CA ASN A 455 -47.18 -1.95 -19.70
C ASN A 455 -46.42 -1.60 -18.43
N ARG A 456 -47.06 -1.80 -17.27
CA ARG A 456 -46.35 -1.74 -15.98
C ARG A 456 -45.58 -3.04 -15.79
N ILE A 457 -44.28 -2.90 -15.66
CA ILE A 457 -43.33 -4.03 -15.47
C ILE A 457 -42.91 -4.03 -14.01
N LEU A 458 -43.04 -5.19 -13.37
CA LEU A 458 -42.54 -5.43 -12.04
C LEU A 458 -41.48 -6.54 -12.11
N ILE A 459 -40.29 -6.30 -11.57
CA ILE A 459 -39.20 -7.26 -11.49
C ILE A 459 -38.73 -7.34 -10.05
N GLY A 460 -38.74 -8.51 -9.44
CA GLY A 460 -38.30 -8.62 -8.05
C GLY A 460 -38.49 -9.99 -7.41
N THR A 461 -38.38 -10.00 -6.09
CA THR A 461 -38.52 -11.18 -5.25
C THR A 461 -39.98 -11.60 -5.09
N ARG A 462 -40.23 -12.80 -4.52
CA ARG A 462 -41.57 -13.27 -4.13
C ARG A 462 -42.28 -12.23 -3.25
N ALA A 463 -41.59 -11.72 -2.22
CA ALA A 463 -42.16 -10.72 -1.31
C ALA A 463 -42.61 -9.43 -2.01
N TYR A 464 -41.91 -9.04 -3.09
CA TYR A 464 -42.33 -7.89 -3.88
C TYR A 464 -43.60 -8.18 -4.69
N MET A 465 -43.68 -9.34 -5.30
CA MET A 465 -44.87 -9.75 -6.06
C MET A 465 -46.09 -9.91 -5.17
N GLU A 466 -45.96 -10.44 -3.95
CA GLU A 466 -47.02 -10.54 -2.95
C GLU A 466 -47.51 -9.15 -2.50
N LYS A 467 -46.58 -8.21 -2.28
CA LYS A 467 -46.91 -6.82 -1.95
C LYS A 467 -47.72 -6.12 -3.04
N GLU A 468 -47.43 -6.45 -4.29
CA GLU A 468 -48.13 -5.90 -5.47
C GLU A 468 -49.35 -6.76 -5.90
N GLU A 469 -49.77 -7.70 -5.05
CA GLU A 469 -50.94 -8.59 -5.28
C GLU A 469 -50.88 -9.40 -6.58
N VAL A 470 -49.67 -9.75 -7.06
CA VAL A 470 -49.48 -10.57 -8.26
C VAL A 470 -49.66 -12.06 -7.89
N PRO A 471 -50.53 -12.81 -8.60
CA PRO A 471 -50.67 -14.25 -8.36
C PRO A 471 -49.38 -15.01 -8.58
N LEU A 472 -48.92 -15.72 -7.57
CA LEU A 472 -47.67 -16.49 -7.57
C LEU A 472 -47.92 -18.01 -7.55
N PRO A 473 -46.97 -18.84 -8.01
CA PRO A 473 -47.01 -20.27 -7.80
C PRO A 473 -46.78 -20.63 -6.33
N ASP A 474 -47.13 -21.86 -5.95
CA ASP A 474 -46.92 -22.39 -4.61
C ASP A 474 -45.45 -22.33 -4.19
N GLU A 475 -45.18 -22.18 -2.88
CA GLU A 475 -43.81 -22.13 -2.35
C GLU A 475 -43.01 -23.42 -2.66
N GLU A 476 -43.69 -24.57 -2.71
CA GLU A 476 -43.04 -25.84 -3.09
C GLU A 476 -42.50 -25.81 -4.55
N TYR A 477 -43.22 -25.11 -5.42
CA TYR A 477 -42.74 -24.92 -6.80
C TYR A 477 -41.48 -24.08 -6.84
N GLU A 478 -41.43 -23.03 -6.06
CA GLU A 478 -40.24 -22.18 -5.93
C GLU A 478 -39.06 -22.94 -5.30
N ALA A 479 -39.27 -23.62 -4.18
CA ALA A 479 -38.26 -24.42 -3.49
C ALA A 479 -37.63 -25.49 -4.40
N LYS A 480 -38.44 -26.10 -5.27
CA LYS A 480 -37.94 -27.08 -6.23
C LYS A 480 -37.01 -26.46 -7.28
N HIS A 481 -37.27 -25.25 -7.74
CA HIS A 481 -36.46 -24.60 -8.79
C HIS A 481 -35.29 -23.84 -8.20
N SER A 482 -35.41 -23.33 -6.97
CA SER A 482 -34.32 -22.68 -6.25
C SER A 482 -33.33 -23.68 -5.63
N LYS A 483 -33.56 -24.99 -5.76
CA LYS A 483 -32.77 -26.04 -5.10
C LYS A 483 -32.62 -25.80 -3.59
N ASN A 484 -33.74 -25.52 -2.93
CA ASN A 484 -33.79 -25.15 -1.51
C ASN A 484 -32.95 -23.92 -1.12
N GLY A 485 -32.90 -22.92 -2.01
CA GLY A 485 -32.24 -21.65 -1.74
C GLY A 485 -30.78 -21.54 -2.23
N GLU A 486 -30.26 -22.55 -2.93
CA GLU A 486 -28.95 -22.43 -3.61
C GLU A 486 -28.97 -21.48 -4.82
N LEU A 487 -30.14 -21.37 -5.48
CA LEU A 487 -30.37 -20.51 -6.62
C LEU A 487 -31.35 -19.39 -6.26
N GLN A 488 -31.10 -18.23 -6.78
CA GLN A 488 -31.96 -17.04 -6.59
C GLN A 488 -33.10 -17.03 -7.61
N ILE A 489 -34.27 -16.62 -7.19
CA ILE A 489 -35.45 -16.51 -8.04
C ILE A 489 -35.78 -15.03 -8.25
N LEU A 490 -35.93 -14.63 -9.50
CA LEU A 490 -36.36 -13.30 -9.92
C LEU A 490 -37.66 -13.43 -10.73
N TYR A 491 -38.71 -12.81 -10.27
CA TYR A 491 -40.01 -12.79 -10.94
C TYR A 491 -40.17 -11.59 -11.85
N LEU A 492 -40.84 -11.80 -12.97
CA LEU A 492 -41.30 -10.74 -13.90
C LEU A 492 -42.82 -10.78 -14.00
N ALA A 493 -43.44 -9.70 -13.63
CA ALA A 493 -44.88 -9.50 -13.89
C ALA A 493 -45.09 -8.33 -14.84
N VAL A 494 -46.09 -8.47 -15.68
CA VAL A 494 -46.51 -7.45 -16.67
C VAL A 494 -47.97 -7.14 -16.46
N SER A 495 -48.28 -5.87 -16.16
CA SER A 495 -49.65 -5.37 -15.93
C SER A 495 -50.43 -6.24 -14.92
N GLY A 496 -49.78 -6.63 -13.80
CA GLY A 496 -50.39 -7.40 -12.73
C GLY A 496 -50.47 -8.92 -12.95
N SER A 497 -49.96 -9.43 -14.06
CA SER A 497 -49.95 -10.86 -14.37
C SER A 497 -48.51 -11.40 -14.36
N LEU A 498 -48.28 -12.54 -13.72
CA LEU A 498 -46.98 -13.18 -13.71
C LEU A 498 -46.65 -13.75 -15.10
N HIS A 499 -45.53 -13.28 -15.68
CA HIS A 499 -45.11 -13.67 -17.02
C HIS A 499 -43.93 -14.61 -17.03
N ALA A 500 -42.93 -14.40 -16.17
CA ALA A 500 -41.73 -15.22 -16.11
C ALA A 500 -41.14 -15.32 -14.71
N MET A 501 -40.37 -16.37 -14.51
CA MET A 501 -39.51 -16.60 -13.38
C MET A 501 -38.12 -16.95 -13.90
N PHE A 502 -37.14 -16.16 -13.55
CA PHE A 502 -35.74 -16.41 -13.86
C PHE A 502 -35.06 -17.09 -12.67
N VAL A 503 -34.34 -18.16 -12.95
CA VAL A 503 -33.55 -18.87 -11.94
C VAL A 503 -32.10 -18.49 -12.15
N LEU A 504 -31.53 -17.81 -11.19
CA LEU A 504 -30.21 -17.19 -11.27
C LEU A 504 -29.25 -17.91 -10.33
N ARG A 505 -28.02 -18.12 -10.81
CA ARG A 505 -26.89 -18.54 -9.98
C ARG A 505 -25.91 -17.39 -9.87
N TYR A 506 -25.54 -17.03 -8.65
CA TYR A 506 -24.43 -16.12 -8.42
C TYR A 506 -23.16 -16.94 -8.22
N VAL A 507 -22.21 -16.78 -9.13
CA VAL A 507 -20.88 -17.37 -9.04
C VAL A 507 -19.97 -16.22 -8.60
N GLY A 508 -19.54 -16.20 -7.36
CA GLY A 508 -18.60 -15.20 -6.88
C GLY A 508 -17.39 -15.12 -7.81
N GLY A 509 -17.02 -13.93 -8.24
CA GLY A 509 -15.85 -13.73 -9.10
C GLY A 509 -14.61 -14.37 -8.46
N ARG A 510 -13.75 -14.99 -9.26
CA ARG A 510 -12.51 -15.65 -8.75
C ARG A 510 -11.68 -14.71 -7.88
N ASN A 511 -11.70 -13.43 -8.17
CA ASN A 511 -10.98 -12.42 -7.40
C ASN A 511 -11.65 -12.15 -6.05
N ALA A 512 -12.99 -12.05 -5.99
CA ALA A 512 -13.73 -11.90 -4.74
C ALA A 512 -13.56 -13.12 -3.83
N ALA A 513 -13.69 -14.34 -4.35
CA ALA A 513 -13.47 -15.57 -3.60
C ALA A 513 -12.05 -15.62 -3.02
N ARG A 514 -11.04 -15.28 -3.84
CA ARG A 514 -9.63 -15.29 -3.44
C ARG A 514 -9.30 -14.21 -2.39
N SER A 515 -9.99 -13.06 -2.45
CA SER A 515 -9.81 -11.96 -1.49
C SER A 515 -10.55 -12.23 -0.18
N LEU A 516 -11.69 -12.92 -0.23
CA LEU A 516 -12.49 -13.26 0.95
C LEU A 516 -11.98 -14.50 1.69
N GLU A 517 -11.24 -15.39 1.02
CA GLU A 517 -10.69 -16.60 1.64
C GLU A 517 -9.81 -16.29 2.89
N PRO A 518 -8.83 -15.37 2.84
CA PRO A 518 -8.08 -14.98 4.03
C PRO A 518 -8.94 -14.30 5.11
N VAL A 519 -9.99 -13.58 4.69
CA VAL A 519 -10.89 -12.85 5.60
C VAL A 519 -11.88 -13.78 6.28
N SER A 520 -12.13 -14.98 5.75
CA SER A 520 -13.01 -15.98 6.36
C SER A 520 -12.53 -16.48 7.73
N TYR A 521 -11.24 -16.34 8.03
CA TYR A 521 -10.65 -16.61 9.34
C TYR A 521 -10.82 -15.45 10.34
N THR A 522 -11.23 -14.27 9.88
CA THR A 522 -11.61 -13.13 10.71
C THR A 522 -13.13 -13.04 10.78
N HIS A 523 -13.69 -12.29 11.75
CA HIS A 523 -15.13 -12.18 11.90
C HIS A 523 -15.75 -11.40 10.72
N LEU A 524 -16.26 -12.12 9.72
CA LEU A 524 -17.16 -11.56 8.71
C LEU A 524 -18.52 -11.30 9.39
N ARG A 525 -18.80 -10.07 9.74
CA ARG A 525 -20.17 -9.62 9.95
C ARG A 525 -20.74 -9.24 8.59
N ALA A 526 -21.37 -10.21 7.93
CA ALA A 526 -22.24 -9.90 6.80
C ALA A 526 -23.53 -9.28 7.37
N HIS A 527 -23.55 -7.97 7.50
CA HIS A 527 -24.82 -7.26 7.62
C HIS A 527 -25.48 -7.33 6.22
N GLU A 528 -26.39 -8.35 6.11
CA GLU A 528 -27.51 -8.31 5.18
C GLU A 528 -27.22 -8.15 3.69
N THR A 529 -26.53 -9.05 3.07
CA THR A 529 -26.44 -9.08 1.60
C THR A 529 -27.41 -10.04 0.93
N ARG A 530 -28.15 -10.87 1.68
CA ARG A 530 -29.13 -11.80 1.07
C ARG A 530 -30.51 -11.19 0.80
N SER A 531 -30.81 -10.03 1.34
CA SER A 531 -32.14 -9.41 1.19
C SER A 531 -32.20 -8.22 0.21
N ASN A 532 -31.09 -7.82 -0.40
CA ASN A 532 -31.01 -6.62 -1.25
C ASN A 532 -30.78 -6.89 -2.74
N LEU A 533 -30.97 -8.13 -3.18
CA LEU A 533 -31.00 -8.46 -4.61
C LEU A 533 -32.41 -8.81 -5.03
#